data_142aa95310e7c4313d92075e69ff941d
#
_entry.id   142aa95310e7c4313d92075e69ff941d
#
_cell.length_a   1.000
_cell.length_b   1.000
_cell.length_c   1.000
_cell.angle_alpha   90.00
_cell.angle_beta   90.00
_cell.angle_gamma   90.00
#
_symmetry.space_group_name_H-M   'P 1'
#
loop_
_entity.id
_entity.type
_entity.pdbx_description
1 polymer ?
#
loop_
_entity_poly.entity_id
_entity_poly.type
_entity_poly.pdbx_seq_one_letter_code
_entity_poly.pdbx_strand_id
1 'polypeptide(L)'
;MAARLVRWLLPAAALFLAVLIVCYYVMGTPQYSLYRLAAALHRHDAAEAERFVDVDRIAQAASEVIAGDYLGREPRTAQVLGSFGLGGAARALRPLVAERVRAEIARMARDGGADRGPLALPAGLLASFWVLDVSREPPDAWVSYDERGQTRFRMTQQPDRVWRITEFDRDWVRRQLRQSVPR
;
A
#
# COMPACT_ATOMS: atom_id res chain seq x y z
N MET A 1 -34.67 -42.18 -10.10
CA MET A 1 -33.38 -41.53 -10.42
C MET A 1 -33.30 -40.09 -9.90
N ALA A 2 -34.36 -39.29 -9.98
CA ALA A 2 -34.36 -37.87 -9.55
C ALA A 2 -33.99 -37.66 -8.07
N ALA A 3 -34.46 -38.46 -7.13
CA ALA A 3 -34.17 -38.30 -5.71
C ALA A 3 -32.68 -38.50 -5.33
N ARG A 4 -31.92 -39.28 -6.09
CA ARG A 4 -30.47 -39.46 -5.87
C ARG A 4 -29.69 -38.25 -6.39
N LEU A 5 -30.11 -37.64 -7.51
CA LEU A 5 -29.49 -36.42 -8.05
C LEU A 5 -29.66 -35.23 -7.10
N VAL A 6 -30.87 -35.03 -6.54
CA VAL A 6 -31.13 -33.94 -5.57
C VAL A 6 -30.30 -34.08 -4.33
N ARG A 7 -30.03 -35.31 -3.87
CA ARG A 7 -29.22 -35.58 -2.65
C ARG A 7 -27.76 -35.13 -2.79
N TRP A 8 -27.19 -35.07 -4.00
CA TRP A 8 -25.83 -34.60 -4.25
C TRP A 8 -25.79 -33.13 -4.71
N LEU A 9 -26.86 -32.61 -5.31
CA LEU A 9 -26.92 -31.21 -5.75
C LEU A 9 -26.97 -30.23 -4.57
N LEU A 10 -27.67 -30.54 -3.49
CA LEU A 10 -27.76 -29.69 -2.29
C LEU A 10 -26.41 -29.45 -1.63
N PRO A 11 -25.61 -30.47 -1.26
CA PRO A 11 -24.30 -30.23 -0.66
C PRO A 11 -23.31 -29.57 -1.62
N ALA A 12 -23.39 -29.86 -2.94
CA ALA A 12 -22.56 -29.18 -3.94
C ALA A 12 -22.91 -27.69 -4.06
N ALA A 13 -24.19 -27.35 -4.07
CA ALA A 13 -24.64 -25.95 -4.10
C ALA A 13 -24.25 -25.20 -2.79
N ALA A 14 -24.38 -25.86 -1.63
CA ALA A 14 -23.95 -25.29 -0.36
C ALA A 14 -22.45 -25.06 -0.32
N LEU A 15 -21.64 -26.00 -0.79
CA LEU A 15 -20.18 -25.85 -0.90
C LEU A 15 -19.82 -24.71 -1.85
N PHE A 16 -20.44 -24.64 -3.00
CA PHE A 16 -20.22 -23.58 -3.98
C PHE A 16 -20.54 -22.19 -3.38
N LEU A 17 -21.68 -22.08 -2.70
CA LEU A 17 -22.08 -20.84 -2.01
C LEU A 17 -21.08 -20.48 -0.90
N ALA A 18 -20.62 -21.43 -0.11
CA ALA A 18 -19.59 -21.21 0.91
C ALA A 18 -18.29 -20.69 0.29
N VAL A 19 -17.83 -21.27 -0.82
CA VAL A 19 -16.65 -20.79 -1.54
C VAL A 19 -16.85 -19.36 -2.04
N LEU A 20 -18.00 -19.04 -2.62
CA LEU A 20 -18.30 -17.67 -3.08
C LEU A 20 -18.26 -16.67 -1.92
N ILE A 21 -18.83 -17.03 -0.77
CA ILE A 21 -18.80 -16.19 0.43
C ILE A 21 -17.37 -15.96 0.90
N VAL A 22 -16.56 -17.01 0.99
CA VAL A 22 -15.16 -16.90 1.37
C VAL A 22 -14.38 -16.01 0.39
N CYS A 23 -14.53 -16.23 -0.91
CA CYS A 23 -13.91 -15.39 -1.93
C CYS A 23 -14.33 -13.92 -1.80
N TYR A 24 -15.63 -13.67 -1.59
CA TYR A 24 -16.16 -12.32 -1.41
C TYR A 24 -15.53 -11.61 -0.20
N TYR A 25 -15.38 -12.31 0.93
CA TYR A 25 -14.72 -11.74 2.11
C TYR A 25 -13.23 -11.53 1.90
N VAL A 26 -12.52 -12.51 1.33
CA VAL A 26 -11.08 -12.43 1.07
C VAL A 26 -10.75 -11.26 0.14
N MET A 27 -11.54 -11.07 -0.94
CA MET A 27 -11.34 -9.96 -1.90
C MET A 27 -11.47 -8.57 -1.27
N GLY A 28 -12.19 -8.45 -0.16
CA GLY A 28 -12.32 -7.20 0.60
C GLY A 28 -11.25 -6.99 1.68
N THR A 29 -10.15 -7.74 1.67
CA THR A 29 -9.10 -7.64 2.69
C THR A 29 -7.90 -6.80 2.22
N PRO A 30 -7.17 -6.11 3.14
CA PRO A 30 -5.92 -5.44 2.82
C PRO A 30 -4.88 -6.39 2.22
N GLN A 31 -4.81 -7.63 2.74
CA GLN A 31 -3.88 -8.66 2.27
C GLN A 31 -4.12 -9.02 0.80
N TYR A 32 -5.39 -9.13 0.39
CA TYR A 32 -5.72 -9.40 -1.01
C TYR A 32 -5.29 -8.24 -1.93
N SER A 33 -5.49 -6.99 -1.51
CA SER A 33 -5.04 -5.83 -2.27
C SER A 33 -3.51 -5.77 -2.39
N LEU A 34 -2.78 -6.11 -1.32
CA LEU A 34 -1.32 -6.22 -1.36
C LEU A 34 -0.84 -7.36 -2.26
N TYR A 35 -1.50 -8.51 -2.21
CA TYR A 35 -1.23 -9.60 -3.15
C TYR A 35 -1.43 -9.15 -4.60
N ARG A 36 -2.53 -8.43 -4.90
CA ARG A 36 -2.80 -7.89 -6.23
C ARG A 36 -1.73 -6.88 -6.67
N LEU A 37 -1.28 -6.00 -5.77
CA LEU A 37 -0.18 -5.08 -6.00
C LEU A 37 1.10 -5.85 -6.36
N ALA A 38 1.49 -6.82 -5.54
CA ALA A 38 2.67 -7.65 -5.79
C ALA A 38 2.58 -8.41 -7.12
N ALA A 39 1.40 -8.98 -7.42
CA ALA A 39 1.16 -9.67 -8.68
C ALA A 39 1.22 -8.73 -9.90
N ALA A 40 0.76 -7.47 -9.78
CA ALA A 40 0.87 -6.46 -10.82
C ALA A 40 2.34 -6.09 -11.08
N LEU A 41 3.11 -5.85 -10.02
CA LEU A 41 4.55 -5.57 -10.11
C LEU A 41 5.30 -6.75 -10.77
N HIS A 42 5.00 -7.98 -10.39
CA HIS A 42 5.60 -9.18 -10.97
C HIS A 42 5.27 -9.37 -12.46
N ARG A 43 4.08 -8.92 -12.90
CA ARG A 43 3.69 -8.92 -14.32
C ARG A 43 4.20 -7.71 -15.09
N HIS A 44 5.03 -6.87 -14.49
CA HIS A 44 5.54 -5.62 -15.06
C HIS A 44 4.44 -4.60 -15.42
N ASP A 45 3.29 -4.67 -14.73
CA ASP A 45 2.12 -3.81 -14.96
C ASP A 45 2.09 -2.66 -13.95
N ALA A 46 2.77 -1.56 -14.27
CA ALA A 46 2.82 -0.37 -13.42
C ALA A 46 1.44 0.29 -13.29
N ALA A 47 0.62 0.26 -14.36
CA ALA A 47 -0.71 0.89 -14.35
C ALA A 47 -1.68 0.17 -13.39
N GLU A 48 -1.65 -1.16 -13.38
CA GLU A 48 -2.42 -1.94 -12.40
C GLU A 48 -1.87 -1.74 -11.00
N ALA A 49 -0.54 -1.66 -10.82
CA ALA A 49 0.08 -1.43 -9.51
C ALA A 49 -0.34 -0.09 -8.89
N GLU A 50 -0.41 0.99 -9.67
CA GLU A 50 -0.87 2.31 -9.22
C GLU A 50 -2.29 2.29 -8.64
N ARG A 51 -3.16 1.36 -9.06
CA ARG A 51 -4.52 1.26 -8.53
C ARG A 51 -4.59 0.92 -7.04
N PHE A 52 -3.52 0.33 -6.50
CA PHE A 52 -3.41 -0.05 -5.09
C PHE A 52 -2.62 0.97 -4.24
N VAL A 53 -2.22 2.10 -4.86
CA VAL A 53 -1.43 3.15 -4.21
C VAL A 53 -2.12 4.49 -4.43
N ASP A 54 -2.46 5.18 -3.35
CA ASP A 54 -2.98 6.55 -3.42
C ASP A 54 -1.79 7.52 -3.46
N VAL A 55 -1.27 7.72 -4.69
CA VAL A 55 -0.08 8.56 -4.93
C VAL A 55 -0.27 9.96 -4.37
N ASP A 56 -1.46 10.53 -4.49
CA ASP A 56 -1.74 11.90 -4.05
C ASP A 56 -1.71 12.05 -2.53
N ARG A 57 -2.28 11.09 -1.79
CA ARG A 57 -2.22 11.08 -0.33
C ARG A 57 -0.82 10.81 0.20
N ILE A 58 -0.10 9.86 -0.40
CA ILE A 58 1.30 9.59 -0.06
C ILE A 58 2.15 10.83 -0.31
N ALA A 59 1.98 11.48 -1.47
CA ALA A 59 2.73 12.68 -1.81
C ALA A 59 2.41 13.83 -0.85
N GLN A 60 1.16 13.99 -0.44
CA GLN A 60 0.78 14.98 0.57
C GLN A 60 1.45 14.69 1.91
N ALA A 61 1.29 13.49 2.46
CA ALA A 61 1.85 13.11 3.76
C ALA A 61 3.39 13.21 3.77
N ALA A 62 4.05 12.73 2.70
CA ALA A 62 5.50 12.80 2.58
C ALA A 62 6.00 14.24 2.43
N SER A 63 5.31 15.10 1.66
CA SER A 63 5.70 16.50 1.50
C SER A 63 5.59 17.29 2.81
N GLU A 64 4.61 16.98 3.66
CA GLU A 64 4.49 17.58 5.00
C GLU A 64 5.66 17.19 5.91
N VAL A 65 6.06 15.92 5.88
CA VAL A 65 7.23 15.42 6.64
C VAL A 65 8.51 16.08 6.13
N ILE A 66 8.70 16.14 4.81
CA ILE A 66 9.87 16.77 4.18
C ILE A 66 9.94 18.25 4.55
N ALA A 67 8.86 19.00 4.36
CA ALA A 67 8.80 20.41 4.69
C ALA A 67 9.12 20.67 6.17
N GLY A 68 8.54 19.85 7.08
CA GLY A 68 8.81 19.97 8.52
C GLY A 68 10.27 19.69 8.89
N ASP A 69 10.89 18.69 8.26
CA ASP A 69 12.29 18.32 8.54
C ASP A 69 13.28 19.37 8.00
N TYR A 70 13.01 19.95 6.82
CA TYR A 70 13.84 21.03 6.24
C TYR A 70 13.73 22.32 7.04
N LEU A 71 12.52 22.74 7.40
CA LEU A 71 12.31 23.97 8.17
C LEU A 71 12.87 23.87 9.59
N GLY A 72 12.93 22.65 10.16
CA GLY A 72 13.54 22.44 11.47
C GLY A 72 15.07 22.49 11.49
N ARG A 73 15.73 22.32 10.32
CA ARG A 73 17.21 22.23 10.26
C ARG A 73 17.91 23.51 9.85
N GLU A 74 17.30 24.36 9.06
CA GLU A 74 17.90 25.59 8.55
C GLU A 74 17.06 26.84 8.85
N PRO A 75 17.43 27.65 9.86
CA PRO A 75 16.67 28.84 10.21
C PRO A 75 16.63 29.90 9.08
N ARG A 76 17.63 29.92 8.18
CA ARG A 76 17.61 30.83 7.02
C ARG A 76 16.60 30.41 5.95
N THR A 77 16.51 29.11 5.68
CA THR A 77 15.50 28.54 4.77
C THR A 77 14.09 28.69 5.36
N ALA A 78 13.96 28.55 6.69
CA ALA A 78 12.73 28.82 7.42
C ALA A 78 12.26 30.27 7.27
N GLN A 79 13.17 31.24 7.16
CA GLN A 79 12.84 32.67 7.01
C GLN A 79 12.33 33.00 5.61
N VAL A 80 12.88 32.36 4.57
CA VAL A 80 12.44 32.51 3.16
C VAL A 80 11.14 31.74 2.90
N LEU A 81 11.01 30.52 3.41
CA LEU A 81 9.80 29.68 3.30
C LEU A 81 8.74 30.07 4.33
N GLY A 82 9.11 30.77 5.39
CA GLY A 82 8.22 31.23 6.47
C GLY A 82 7.14 32.19 5.96
N SER A 83 7.38 32.92 4.88
CA SER A 83 6.36 33.73 4.21
C SER A 83 5.26 32.90 3.56
N PHE A 84 5.54 31.66 3.16
CA PHE A 84 4.57 30.72 2.59
C PHE A 84 3.98 29.76 3.63
N GLY A 85 4.56 29.68 4.83
CA GLY A 85 4.20 28.72 5.86
C GLY A 85 4.55 27.27 5.48
N LEU A 86 4.50 26.36 6.49
CA LEU A 86 4.70 24.91 6.30
C LEU A 86 3.79 24.33 5.20
N GLY A 87 2.53 24.78 5.17
CA GLY A 87 1.53 24.31 4.20
C GLY A 87 1.84 24.74 2.76
N GLY A 88 2.44 25.93 2.55
CA GLY A 88 2.85 26.39 1.23
C GLY A 88 4.04 25.59 0.69
N ALA A 89 5.05 25.37 1.51
CA ALA A 89 6.22 24.54 1.14
C ALA A 89 5.81 23.11 0.82
N ALA A 90 4.99 22.47 1.67
CA ALA A 90 4.47 21.12 1.42
C ALA A 90 3.67 21.06 0.11
N ARG A 91 2.81 22.06 -0.16
CA ARG A 91 2.03 22.12 -1.41
C ARG A 91 2.92 22.24 -2.64
N ALA A 92 4.00 23.03 -2.58
CA ALA A 92 4.95 23.16 -3.68
C ALA A 92 5.76 21.88 -3.94
N LEU A 93 6.05 21.10 -2.92
CA LEU A 93 6.78 19.83 -3.03
C LEU A 93 5.91 18.66 -3.51
N ARG A 94 4.59 18.74 -3.28
CA ARG A 94 3.64 17.65 -3.59
C ARG A 94 3.76 17.09 -5.01
N PRO A 95 3.79 17.89 -6.10
CA PRO A 95 3.92 17.35 -7.45
C PRO A 95 5.23 16.59 -7.67
N LEU A 96 6.34 17.09 -7.14
CA LEU A 96 7.66 16.44 -7.25
C LEU A 96 7.68 15.10 -6.51
N VAL A 97 7.08 15.05 -5.32
CA VAL A 97 6.96 13.80 -4.56
C VAL A 97 6.04 12.81 -5.28
N ALA A 98 4.91 13.28 -5.84
CA ALA A 98 4.00 12.43 -6.60
C ALA A 98 4.68 11.80 -7.81
N GLU A 99 5.43 12.59 -8.59
CA GLU A 99 6.22 12.08 -9.73
C GLU A 99 7.28 11.07 -9.27
N ARG A 100 7.93 11.33 -8.13
CA ARG A 100 8.91 10.39 -7.58
C ARG A 100 8.28 9.07 -7.17
N VAL A 101 7.08 9.10 -6.55
CA VAL A 101 6.33 7.90 -6.18
C VAL A 101 5.94 7.11 -7.43
N ARG A 102 5.42 7.75 -8.47
CA ARG A 102 5.08 7.09 -9.75
C ARG A 102 6.31 6.49 -10.42
N ALA A 103 7.42 7.23 -10.47
CA ALA A 103 8.68 6.75 -11.02
C ALA A 103 9.19 5.52 -10.26
N GLU A 104 9.02 5.48 -8.94
CA GLU A 104 9.42 4.35 -8.12
C GLU A 104 8.53 3.12 -8.36
N ILE A 105 7.20 3.29 -8.49
CA ILE A 105 6.28 2.21 -8.86
C ILE A 105 6.65 1.66 -10.25
N ALA A 106 6.89 2.55 -11.22
CA ALA A 106 7.31 2.14 -12.56
C ALA A 106 8.67 1.44 -12.57
N ARG A 107 9.60 1.84 -11.70
CA ARG A 107 10.88 1.16 -11.51
C ARG A 107 10.67 -0.24 -10.94
N MET A 108 9.93 -0.35 -9.83
CA MET A 108 9.61 -1.64 -9.21
C MET A 108 8.90 -2.59 -10.19
N ALA A 109 8.00 -2.06 -11.01
CA ALA A 109 7.33 -2.86 -12.03
C ALA A 109 8.31 -3.34 -13.11
N ARG A 110 9.23 -2.48 -13.59
CA ARG A 110 10.27 -2.89 -14.56
C ARG A 110 11.21 -3.97 -14.01
N ASP A 111 11.55 -3.86 -12.74
CA ASP A 111 12.45 -4.81 -12.05
C ASP A 111 11.68 -6.11 -11.66
N GLY A 112 10.39 -6.23 -12.03
CA GLY A 112 9.54 -7.38 -11.72
C GLY A 112 9.13 -7.46 -10.24
N GLY A 113 9.35 -6.40 -9.47
CA GLY A 113 8.93 -6.22 -8.08
C GLY A 113 9.48 -7.20 -7.05
N ALA A 114 10.06 -8.29 -7.49
CA ALA A 114 9.95 -9.49 -6.70
C ALA A 114 11.11 -10.44 -6.64
N ASP A 115 12.32 -10.02 -6.77
CA ASP A 115 13.41 -10.84 -6.19
C ASP A 115 13.33 -10.89 -4.63
N ARG A 116 12.27 -10.33 -4.05
CA ARG A 116 12.24 -10.01 -2.62
C ARG A 116 11.03 -10.51 -1.83
N GLY A 117 10.18 -11.39 -2.37
CA GLY A 117 9.13 -11.88 -1.50
C GLY A 117 8.16 -12.91 -2.10
N PRO A 118 7.70 -13.84 -1.27
CA PRO A 118 6.75 -14.88 -1.65
C PRO A 118 5.35 -14.33 -2.01
N LEU A 119 5.12 -13.01 -1.83
CA LEU A 119 3.81 -12.37 -2.02
C LEU A 119 3.34 -12.33 -3.48
N ALA A 120 4.26 -12.35 -4.44
CA ALA A 120 3.92 -12.28 -5.87
C ALA A 120 3.39 -13.61 -6.46
N LEU A 121 3.59 -14.74 -5.78
CA LEU A 121 3.12 -16.05 -6.20
C LEU A 121 1.67 -16.30 -5.72
N PRO A 122 0.92 -17.22 -6.35
CA PRO A 122 -0.42 -17.59 -5.87
C PRO A 122 -0.44 -18.02 -4.40
N ALA A 123 0.60 -18.68 -3.92
CA ALA A 123 0.81 -19.00 -2.50
C ALA A 123 1.06 -17.74 -1.65
N GLY A 124 1.46 -16.63 -2.24
CA GLY A 124 1.73 -15.39 -1.54
C GLY A 124 0.50 -14.75 -0.90
N LEU A 125 -0.69 -14.99 -1.45
CA LEU A 125 -1.93 -14.56 -0.79
C LEU A 125 -2.08 -15.26 0.57
N LEU A 126 -1.89 -16.58 0.62
CA LEU A 126 -1.94 -17.33 1.88
C LEU A 126 -0.80 -16.91 2.81
N ALA A 127 0.42 -16.77 2.28
CA ALA A 127 1.58 -16.30 3.05
C ALA A 127 1.35 -14.90 3.64
N SER A 128 0.67 -14.00 2.93
CA SER A 128 0.40 -12.65 3.42
C SER A 128 -0.43 -12.59 4.70
N PHE A 129 -1.30 -13.58 4.93
CA PHE A 129 -2.07 -13.67 6.18
C PHE A 129 -1.21 -14.09 7.38
N TRP A 130 -0.04 -14.71 7.14
CA TRP A 130 0.88 -15.18 8.18
C TRP A 130 2.05 -14.22 8.42
N VAL A 131 2.48 -13.51 7.37
CA VAL A 131 3.68 -12.65 7.41
C VAL A 131 3.33 -11.20 7.73
N LEU A 132 2.13 -10.74 7.34
CA LEU A 132 1.72 -9.36 7.57
C LEU A 132 0.93 -9.25 8.87
N ASP A 133 1.42 -8.43 9.78
CA ASP A 133 0.62 -7.99 10.93
C ASP A 133 -0.28 -6.83 10.48
N VAL A 134 -1.60 -7.09 10.51
CA VAL A 134 -2.62 -6.15 10.05
C VAL A 134 -3.56 -5.80 11.18
N SER A 135 -3.38 -4.61 11.74
CA SER A 135 -4.32 -4.01 12.68
C SER A 135 -5.40 -3.26 11.91
N ARG A 136 -6.64 -3.75 11.98
CA ARG A 136 -7.79 -3.16 11.27
C ARG A 136 -8.55 -2.22 12.18
N GLU A 137 -8.68 -0.98 11.74
CA GLU A 137 -9.52 0.06 12.32
C GLU A 137 -10.33 0.69 11.17
N PRO A 138 -11.48 0.07 10.76
CA PRO A 138 -12.22 0.53 9.60
C PRO A 138 -12.55 2.03 9.64
N PRO A 139 -12.37 2.77 8.55
CA PRO A 139 -12.04 2.34 7.18
C PRO A 139 -10.55 2.11 6.91
N ASP A 140 -9.71 2.18 7.93
CA ASP A 140 -8.25 2.11 7.83
C ASP A 140 -7.71 0.76 8.31
N ALA A 141 -6.49 0.44 7.88
CA ALA A 141 -5.70 -0.66 8.40
C ALA A 141 -4.22 -0.27 8.42
N TRP A 142 -3.54 -0.59 9.52
CA TRP A 142 -2.10 -0.50 9.60
C TRP A 142 -1.47 -1.86 9.28
N VAL A 143 -0.51 -1.85 8.37
CA VAL A 143 0.20 -3.06 7.95
C VAL A 143 1.67 -2.92 8.32
N SER A 144 2.18 -3.90 9.04
CA SER A 144 3.59 -4.04 9.37
C SER A 144 4.17 -5.21 8.59
N TYR A 145 5.31 -5.02 7.94
CA TYR A 145 5.87 -5.99 6.99
C TYR A 145 7.09 -6.73 7.53
N ASP A 146 7.79 -6.22 8.53
CA ASP A 146 8.97 -6.89 9.06
C ASP A 146 8.79 -7.30 10.53
N GLU A 147 9.59 -8.30 10.96
CA GLU A 147 9.58 -8.81 12.34
C GLU A 147 9.88 -7.74 13.40
N ARG A 148 10.47 -6.61 13.00
CA ARG A 148 10.82 -5.48 13.87
C ARG A 148 9.81 -4.35 13.81
N GLY A 149 8.76 -4.46 13.00
CA GLY A 149 7.74 -3.43 12.78
C GLY A 149 8.31 -2.12 12.20
N GLN A 150 9.49 -2.18 11.55
CA GLN A 150 10.17 -0.97 11.06
C GLN A 150 9.54 -0.41 9.79
N THR A 151 8.90 -1.27 8.99
CA THR A 151 8.16 -0.85 7.80
C THR A 151 6.68 -0.93 8.09
N ARG A 152 6.09 0.21 8.40
CA ARG A 152 4.67 0.33 8.70
C ARG A 152 4.02 1.30 7.73
N PHE A 153 2.90 0.91 7.15
CA PHE A 153 2.12 1.76 6.26
C PHE A 153 0.63 1.62 6.54
N ARG A 154 -0.10 2.66 6.20
CA ARG A 154 -1.54 2.72 6.33
C ARG A 154 -2.20 2.41 5.00
N MET A 155 -3.23 1.61 5.04
CA MET A 155 -4.14 1.37 3.94
C MET A 155 -5.53 1.88 4.29
N THR A 156 -6.22 2.45 3.31
CA THR A 156 -7.60 2.89 3.46
C THR A 156 -8.48 2.18 2.45
N GLN A 157 -9.60 1.65 2.92
CA GLN A 157 -10.59 1.00 2.06
C GLN A 157 -11.34 2.05 1.24
N GLN A 158 -11.36 1.86 -0.06
CA GLN A 158 -12.12 2.71 -0.98
C GLN A 158 -13.56 2.20 -1.13
N PRO A 159 -14.48 3.03 -1.68
CA PRO A 159 -15.87 2.62 -1.93
C PRO A 159 -16.01 1.37 -2.83
N ASP A 160 -15.04 1.13 -3.71
CA ASP A 160 -14.92 -0.06 -4.57
C ASP A 160 -14.40 -1.30 -3.83
N ARG A 161 -14.23 -1.20 -2.50
CA ARG A 161 -13.70 -2.23 -1.59
C ARG A 161 -12.22 -2.56 -1.81
N VAL A 162 -11.54 -1.85 -2.70
CA VAL A 162 -10.09 -1.97 -2.87
C VAL A 162 -9.40 -1.21 -1.75
N TRP A 163 -8.39 -1.84 -1.15
CA TRP A 163 -7.53 -1.17 -0.19
C TRP A 163 -6.34 -0.54 -0.91
N ARG A 164 -6.11 0.75 -0.64
CA ARG A 164 -4.98 1.50 -1.19
C ARG A 164 -4.02 1.91 -0.10
N ILE A 165 -2.73 1.85 -0.39
CA ILE A 165 -1.70 2.43 0.47
C ILE A 165 -1.86 3.95 0.42
N THR A 166 -2.07 4.57 1.59
CA THR A 166 -2.35 6.01 1.69
C THR A 166 -1.27 6.78 2.44
N GLU A 167 -0.51 6.12 3.31
CA GLU A 167 0.49 6.78 4.14
C GLU A 167 1.56 5.78 4.56
N PHE A 168 2.81 6.22 4.60
CA PHE A 168 3.90 5.50 5.26
C PHE A 168 4.16 6.10 6.62
N ASP A 169 4.65 5.27 7.55
CA ASP A 169 5.05 5.73 8.87
C ASP A 169 6.05 6.90 8.77
N ARG A 170 5.81 7.98 9.52
CA ARG A 170 6.59 9.22 9.44
C ARG A 170 8.05 9.00 9.79
N ASP A 171 8.32 8.15 10.77
CA ASP A 171 9.69 7.86 11.18
C ASP A 171 10.41 7.00 10.14
N TRP A 172 9.69 6.11 9.44
CA TRP A 172 10.23 5.40 8.30
C TRP A 172 10.62 6.36 7.18
N VAL A 173 9.73 7.30 6.80
CA VAL A 173 10.02 8.34 5.79
C VAL A 173 11.24 9.15 6.17
N ARG A 174 11.35 9.60 7.42
CA ARG A 174 12.53 10.34 7.92
C ARG A 174 13.81 9.53 7.84
N ARG A 175 13.77 8.23 8.17
CA ARG A 175 14.94 7.35 8.05
C ARG A 175 15.41 7.24 6.61
N GLN A 176 14.49 7.06 5.67
CA GLN A 176 14.79 6.98 4.24
C GLN A 176 15.40 8.27 3.70
N LEU A 177 14.87 9.42 4.09
CA LEU A 177 15.43 10.74 3.73
C LEU A 177 16.87 10.91 4.22
N ARG A 178 17.17 10.47 5.44
CA ARG A 178 18.53 10.55 5.98
C ARG A 178 19.53 9.65 5.25
N GLN A 179 19.09 8.52 4.73
CA GLN A 179 19.94 7.58 4.00
C GLN A 179 20.18 8.01 2.55
N SER A 180 19.28 8.78 1.96
CA SER A 180 19.37 9.23 0.56
C SER A 180 20.14 10.52 0.38
N VAL A 181 20.54 11.24 1.48
CA VAL A 181 21.43 12.41 1.40
C VAL A 181 22.88 11.93 1.47
N PRO A 182 23.65 12.00 0.37
CA PRO A 182 25.07 11.68 0.40
C PRO A 182 25.76 12.64 1.37
N ARG A 183 26.64 12.11 2.21
CA ARG A 183 27.51 12.90 3.11
C ARG A 183 28.58 13.62 2.33
#